data_9c2612cca35bcbc495a3819030fbf01c
#
_entry.id   9c2612cca35bcbc495a3819030fbf01c
#
_cell.length_a   1.000
_cell.length_b   1.000
_cell.length_c   1.000
_cell.angle_alpha   90.00
_cell.angle_beta   90.00
_cell.angle_gamma   90.00
#
_symmetry.space_group_name_H-M   'P 1'
#
loop_
_entity.id
_entity.type
_entity.pdbx_description
1 polymer ?
#
loop_
_entity_poly.entity_id
_entity_poly.type
_entity_poly.pdbx_seq_one_letter_code
_entity_poly.pdbx_strand_id
1 'polypeptide(L)'
;MPLYESTLIARPDISGQQVEGLSEQFQEIVREKGGEVAKTEYWGLRSLTYKIKKNRKGHYLFMQIDAPAEAIAEMERNMRINEDVIRYLTIRID
;
A
#
# COMPACT_ATOMS: atom_id res chain seq x y z
N MET A 1 -9.56 -14.46 -10.55
CA MET A 1 -9.60 -13.64 -9.32
C MET A 1 -9.74 -12.18 -9.70
N PRO A 2 -10.39 -11.36 -8.88
CA PRO A 2 -10.51 -9.93 -9.17
C PRO A 2 -9.17 -9.21 -9.19
N LEU A 3 -9.12 -8.14 -9.98
CA LEU A 3 -7.97 -7.25 -10.04
C LEU A 3 -8.23 -5.99 -9.23
N TYR A 4 -7.24 -5.58 -8.47
CA TYR A 4 -7.30 -4.39 -7.62
C TYR A 4 -6.10 -3.50 -7.88
N GLU A 5 -6.30 -2.20 -7.67
CA GLU A 5 -5.20 -1.25 -7.58
C GLU A 5 -5.20 -0.66 -6.18
N SER A 6 -4.07 -0.69 -5.53
CA SER A 6 -3.90 -0.17 -4.19
C SER A 6 -2.84 0.91 -4.19
N THR A 7 -3.20 2.07 -3.66
CA THR A 7 -2.26 3.17 -3.46
C THR A 7 -2.11 3.38 -1.96
N LEU A 8 -0.86 3.42 -1.51
CA LEU A 8 -0.52 3.58 -0.11
C LEU A 8 0.35 4.82 0.03
N ILE A 9 0.12 5.59 1.09
CA ILE A 9 0.97 6.72 1.44
C ILE A 9 1.60 6.42 2.79
N ALA A 10 2.94 6.39 2.82
CA ALA A 10 3.70 6.19 4.04
C ALA A 10 4.19 7.54 4.57
N ARG A 11 4.39 7.63 5.88
CA ARG A 11 4.86 8.87 6.51
C ARG A 11 6.22 9.30 5.96
N PRO A 12 6.47 10.62 5.86
CA PRO A 12 7.65 11.12 5.13
C PRO A 12 8.98 10.90 5.83
N ASP A 13 8.97 10.65 7.13
CA ASP A 13 10.20 10.54 7.93
C ASP A 13 10.85 9.16 7.89
N ILE A 14 10.28 8.21 7.15
CA ILE A 14 10.95 6.94 6.88
C ILE A 14 11.68 7.01 5.55
N SER A 15 12.66 6.12 5.35
CA SER A 15 13.43 6.08 4.10
C SER A 15 12.68 5.35 3.00
N GLY A 16 13.11 5.56 1.73
CA GLY A 16 12.59 4.79 0.61
C GLY A 16 12.81 3.30 0.79
N GLN A 17 13.94 2.92 1.40
CA GLN A 17 14.23 1.51 1.68
C GLN A 17 13.22 0.92 2.67
N GLN A 18 12.82 1.70 3.66
CA GLN A 18 11.78 1.26 4.60
C GLN A 18 10.43 1.13 3.92
N VAL A 19 10.13 1.98 2.93
CA VAL A 19 8.91 1.86 2.14
C VAL A 19 8.92 0.58 1.33
N GLU A 20 10.06 0.20 0.77
CA GLU A 20 10.21 -1.08 0.06
C GLU A 20 9.97 -2.26 1.00
N GLY A 21 10.41 -2.15 2.23
CA GLY A 21 10.13 -3.15 3.26
C GLY A 21 8.64 -3.29 3.54
N LEU A 22 7.92 -2.17 3.62
CA LEU A 22 6.46 -2.20 3.75
C LEU A 22 5.82 -2.88 2.55
N SER A 23 6.29 -2.57 1.34
CA SER A 23 5.78 -3.19 0.13
C SER A 23 5.91 -4.70 0.19
N GLU A 24 7.08 -5.21 0.56
CA GLU A 24 7.32 -6.65 0.69
C GLU A 24 6.41 -7.28 1.74
N GLN A 25 6.22 -6.62 2.85
CA GLN A 25 5.35 -7.10 3.92
C GLN A 25 3.92 -7.27 3.43
N PHE A 26 3.38 -6.28 2.73
CA PHE A 26 2.01 -6.34 2.23
C PHE A 26 1.86 -7.33 1.08
N GLN A 27 2.86 -7.44 0.22
CA GLN A 27 2.86 -8.45 -0.85
C GLN A 27 2.84 -9.87 -0.27
N GLU A 28 3.58 -10.11 0.80
CA GLU A 28 3.62 -11.42 1.45
C GLU A 28 2.25 -11.80 2.01
N ILE A 29 1.55 -10.84 2.60
CA ILE A 29 0.20 -11.07 3.11
C ILE A 29 -0.73 -11.52 1.99
N VAL A 30 -0.64 -10.86 0.83
CA VAL A 30 -1.44 -11.22 -0.34
C VAL A 30 -1.12 -12.63 -0.83
N ARG A 31 0.17 -12.97 -0.90
CA ARG A 31 0.60 -14.30 -1.35
C ARG A 31 0.12 -15.40 -0.41
N GLU A 32 0.19 -15.16 0.88
CA GLU A 32 -0.27 -16.15 1.88
C GLU A 32 -1.75 -16.45 1.77
N LYS A 33 -2.52 -15.52 1.25
CA LYS A 33 -3.97 -15.68 1.06
C LYS A 33 -4.34 -16.10 -0.35
N GLY A 34 -3.37 -16.57 -1.13
CA GLY A 34 -3.62 -17.13 -2.44
C GLY A 34 -3.67 -16.14 -3.59
N GLY A 35 -3.24 -14.91 -3.36
CA GLY A 35 -3.16 -13.91 -4.41
C GLY A 35 -1.74 -13.67 -4.87
N GLU A 36 -1.59 -12.75 -5.81
CA GLU A 36 -0.27 -12.30 -6.24
C GLU A 36 -0.29 -10.81 -6.57
N VAL A 37 0.85 -10.18 -6.40
CA VAL A 37 1.03 -8.77 -6.75
C VAL A 37 1.67 -8.74 -8.13
N ALA A 38 0.90 -8.30 -9.12
CA ALA A 38 1.35 -8.30 -10.51
C ALA A 38 2.34 -7.19 -10.79
N LYS A 39 2.25 -6.08 -10.05
CA LYS A 39 3.08 -4.91 -10.30
C LYS A 39 3.17 -4.06 -9.05
N THR A 40 4.36 -3.52 -8.78
CA THR A 40 4.57 -2.51 -7.75
C THR A 40 5.35 -1.34 -8.33
N GLU A 41 4.99 -0.13 -7.89
CA GLU A 41 5.71 1.07 -8.28
C GLU A 41 5.88 1.96 -7.05
N TYR A 42 7.10 2.36 -6.79
CA TYR A 42 7.38 3.36 -5.78
C TYR A 42 7.52 4.71 -6.48
N TRP A 43 6.61 5.64 -6.17
CA TRP A 43 6.55 6.94 -6.84
C TRP A 43 7.36 8.02 -6.12
N GLY A 44 7.95 7.68 -4.99
CA GLY A 44 8.80 8.60 -4.26
C GLY A 44 8.06 9.46 -3.26
N LEU A 45 8.80 10.35 -2.65
CA LEU A 45 8.28 11.31 -1.67
C LEU A 45 7.63 12.47 -2.41
N ARG A 46 6.34 12.71 -2.14
CA ARG A 46 5.58 13.74 -2.83
C ARG A 46 4.83 14.62 -1.85
N SER A 47 4.57 15.85 -2.27
CA SER A 47 3.75 16.78 -1.50
C SER A 47 2.30 16.36 -1.58
N LEU A 48 1.60 16.44 -0.45
CA LEU A 48 0.18 16.14 -0.36
C LEU A 48 -0.61 17.43 -0.57
N THR A 49 -1.73 17.34 -1.31
CA THR A 49 -2.59 18.49 -1.54
C THR A 49 -3.17 18.99 -0.22
N TYR A 50 -3.51 18.06 0.67
CA TYR A 50 -4.00 18.36 2.02
C TYR A 50 -3.15 17.61 3.02
N LYS A 51 -3.00 18.16 4.22
CA LYS A 51 -2.33 17.45 5.31
C LYS A 51 -3.09 16.18 5.64
N ILE A 52 -2.35 15.08 5.77
CA ILE A 52 -2.91 13.81 6.24
C ILE A 52 -2.19 13.48 7.54
N LYS A 53 -2.96 13.41 8.64
CA LYS A 53 -2.40 13.14 9.97
C LYS A 53 -1.23 14.09 10.29
N LYS A 54 -1.38 15.36 9.95
CA LYS A 54 -0.38 16.43 10.15
C LYS A 54 0.84 16.33 9.25
N ASN A 55 0.86 15.40 8.28
CA ASN A 55 1.97 15.28 7.33
C ASN A 55 1.66 16.07 6.06
N ARG A 56 2.65 16.78 5.56
CA ARG A 56 2.55 17.56 4.31
C ARG A 56 3.09 16.81 3.12
N LYS A 57 3.87 15.77 3.36
CA LYS A 57 4.46 14.91 2.34
C LYS A 57 4.25 13.46 2.71
N GLY A 58 4.42 12.59 1.75
CA GLY A 58 4.36 11.16 1.97
C GLY A 58 4.98 10.40 0.82
N HIS A 59 5.39 9.17 1.11
CA HIS A 59 5.89 8.25 0.11
C HIS A 59 4.72 7.56 -0.56
N TYR A 60 4.64 7.61 -1.89
CA TYR A 60 3.59 6.96 -2.65
C TYR A 60 4.05 5.61 -3.15
N LEU A 61 3.28 4.59 -2.84
CA LEU A 61 3.51 3.22 -3.30
C LEU A 61 2.24 2.72 -3.99
N PHE A 62 2.40 2.23 -5.21
CA PHE A 62 1.30 1.69 -6.01
C PHE A 62 1.49 0.20 -6.20
N MET A 63 0.40 -0.57 -6.08
CA MET A 63 0.41 -2.01 -6.32
C MET A 63 -0.79 -2.41 -7.16
N GLN A 64 -0.56 -3.30 -8.12
CA GLN A 64 -1.63 -3.95 -8.86
C GLN A 64 -1.70 -5.40 -8.40
N ILE A 65 -2.87 -5.83 -7.96
CA ILE A 65 -3.02 -7.08 -7.21
C ILE A 65 -4.11 -7.95 -7.84
N ASP A 66 -3.77 -9.22 -8.07
CA ASP A 66 -4.70 -10.25 -8.52
C ASP A 66 -4.94 -11.18 -7.34
N ALA A 67 -6.08 -11.07 -6.67
CA ALA A 67 -6.28 -11.78 -5.42
C ALA A 67 -7.76 -11.91 -5.07
N PRO A 68 -8.11 -12.90 -4.22
CA PRO A 68 -9.45 -12.94 -3.67
C PRO A 68 -9.68 -11.76 -2.70
N ALA A 69 -10.95 -11.39 -2.53
CA ALA A 69 -11.31 -10.24 -1.69
C ALA A 69 -10.78 -10.36 -0.26
N GLU A 70 -10.72 -11.58 0.28
CA GLU A 70 -10.22 -11.79 1.64
C GLU A 70 -8.74 -11.46 1.78
N ALA A 71 -7.96 -11.61 0.71
CA ALA A 71 -6.55 -11.22 0.71
C ALA A 71 -6.42 -9.70 0.83
N ILE A 72 -7.27 -8.97 0.12
CA ILE A 72 -7.30 -7.51 0.18
C ILE A 72 -7.73 -7.05 1.58
N ALA A 73 -8.75 -7.68 2.15
CA ALA A 73 -9.22 -7.33 3.49
C ALA A 73 -8.11 -7.51 4.53
N GLU A 74 -7.36 -8.61 4.46
CA GLU A 74 -6.25 -8.85 5.39
C GLU A 74 -5.11 -7.86 5.19
N MET A 75 -4.77 -7.56 3.93
CA MET A 75 -3.76 -6.56 3.63
C MET A 75 -4.15 -5.19 4.20
N GLU A 76 -5.38 -4.77 3.97
CA GLU A 76 -5.86 -3.47 4.44
C GLU A 76 -5.93 -3.40 5.96
N ARG A 77 -6.26 -4.51 6.61
CA ARG A 77 -6.24 -4.57 8.07
C ARG A 77 -4.83 -4.28 8.60
N ASN A 78 -3.83 -4.87 7.97
CA ASN A 78 -2.43 -4.64 8.34
C ASN A 78 -1.96 -3.23 8.00
N MET A 79 -2.42 -2.66 6.89
CA MET A 79 -2.13 -1.27 6.56
C MET A 79 -2.69 -0.32 7.60
N ARG A 80 -3.90 -0.60 8.08
CA ARG A 80 -4.59 0.26 9.05
C ARG A 80 -3.88 0.30 10.39
N ILE A 81 -3.31 -0.81 10.83
CA ILE A 81 -2.63 -0.89 12.12
C ILE A 81 -1.15 -0.54 12.06
N ASN A 82 -0.60 -0.35 10.86
CA ASN A 82 0.81 0.00 10.69
C ASN A 82 1.00 1.50 10.85
N GLU A 83 1.84 1.89 11.79
CA GLU A 83 2.08 3.30 12.11
C GLU A 83 2.74 4.08 10.99
N ASP A 84 3.44 3.40 10.09
CA ASP A 84 4.13 4.04 8.98
C ASP A 84 3.18 4.37 7.82
N VAL A 85 1.98 3.79 7.80
CA VAL A 85 0.98 4.03 6.76
C VAL A 85 0.03 5.12 7.22
N ILE A 86 -0.01 6.24 6.51
CA ILE A 86 -0.90 7.35 6.87
C ILE A 86 -2.19 7.37 6.07
N ARG A 87 -2.20 6.72 4.90
CA ARG A 87 -3.41 6.59 4.10
C ARG A 87 -3.26 5.43 3.12
N TYR A 88 -4.36 4.78 2.81
CA TYR A 88 -4.40 3.78 1.75
C TYR A 88 -5.75 3.81 1.05
N LEU A 89 -5.76 3.41 -0.21
CA LEU A 89 -6.99 3.28 -0.99
C LEU A 89 -6.82 2.10 -1.94
N THR A 90 -7.73 1.14 -1.88
CA THR A 90 -7.74 0.00 -2.78
C THR A 90 -9.06 0.00 -3.53
N ILE A 91 -9.00 -0.10 -4.85
CA ILE A 91 -10.18 -0.16 -5.70
C ILE A 91 -10.13 -1.39 -6.59
N ARG A 92 -11.28 -1.97 -6.86
CA ARG A 92 -11.41 -3.06 -7.80
C ARG A 92 -11.53 -2.48 -9.20
N ILE A 93 -10.76 -3.03 -10.16
CA ILE A 93 -10.65 -2.47 -11.51
C ILE A 93 -11.18 -3.37 -12.62
N ASP A 94 -11.71 -4.54 -12.31
CA ASP A 94 -12.26 -5.44 -13.35
C ASP A 94 -13.79 -5.56 -13.32
#